data_16c76961ce511682e7a9dab88ebb70a7
#
_entry.id   16c76961ce511682e7a9dab88ebb70a7
#
_cell.length_a   1.000
_cell.length_b   1.000
_cell.length_c   1.000
_cell.angle_alpha   90.00
_cell.angle_beta   90.00
_cell.angle_gamma   90.00
#
_symmetry.space_group_name_H-M   'P 1'
#
loop_
_entity.id
_entity.type
_entity.pdbx_description
1 polymer ?
#
loop_
_entity_poly.entity_id
_entity_poly.type
_entity_poly.pdbx_seq_one_letter_code
_entity_poly.pdbx_strand_id
1 'polypeptide(L)'
;MRRIAVLGLVVAVLFSTVAPAAAASTPSGGPGASYAFVHDPSMIREGSTYYVFSTGDPAGVVGRGNIQIRTSGNLRTWRYVGTVFPRIPPWILRLVGPIPNLWAPDISYFDGLYHLYYAGSSFGSNTSVIALATNVTLDLSSPRYHWVDRGAVVSSGPGDDYNAIDPALVRGPSSTWLAFGSFWGGIKLVAIDPATGKPDTTHPRVLSLASTAAPDAEEGSYITSHDGYFYLFVSTGFCCRGIASTYQVVVGRSRSITGPYVDAYGTPMEQGGGTELLGADQGMIGPGSGSVYHAGSTYLFDYHYYDAYDGGAARLQIRHLYWTSSGWPVTGPPLVPVPGSPAGGG
;
A
#
# COMPACT_ATOMS: atom_id res chain seq x y z
N MET A 1 25.55 -3.00 -76.91
CA MET A 1 25.57 -1.91 -75.91
C MET A 1 24.24 -1.94 -75.15
N ARG A 2 24.25 -2.55 -74.01
CA ARG A 2 23.04 -2.60 -73.11
C ARG A 2 23.22 -1.56 -72.02
N ARG A 3 22.29 -0.60 -71.91
CA ARG A 3 22.26 0.41 -70.85
C ARG A 3 21.54 -0.18 -69.68
N ILE A 4 22.21 -0.22 -68.52
CA ILE A 4 21.65 -0.60 -67.21
C ILE A 4 21.13 0.67 -66.60
N ALA A 5 19.81 0.72 -66.28
CA ALA A 5 19.18 1.78 -65.50
C ALA A 5 19.28 1.41 -64.03
N VAL A 6 19.92 2.28 -63.26
CA VAL A 6 19.97 2.16 -61.80
C VAL A 6 18.77 2.91 -61.22
N LEU A 7 17.86 2.16 -60.58
CA LEU A 7 16.71 2.71 -59.87
C LEU A 7 17.15 3.06 -58.42
N GLY A 8 17.24 4.34 -58.14
CA GLY A 8 17.55 4.83 -56.78
C GLY A 8 16.31 4.75 -55.87
N LEU A 9 16.40 3.98 -54.81
CA LEU A 9 15.39 3.87 -53.79
C LEU A 9 15.56 5.04 -52.80
N VAL A 10 14.64 6.01 -52.81
CA VAL A 10 14.59 7.08 -51.79
C VAL A 10 13.83 6.56 -50.60
N VAL A 11 14.53 6.30 -49.49
CA VAL A 11 13.93 5.97 -48.21
C VAL A 11 13.56 7.28 -47.49
N ALA A 12 12.29 7.60 -47.43
CA ALA A 12 11.77 8.70 -46.63
C ALA A 12 11.73 8.29 -45.14
N VAL A 13 12.64 8.86 -44.37
CA VAL A 13 12.63 8.71 -42.91
C VAL A 13 11.58 9.67 -42.34
N LEU A 14 10.45 9.11 -41.93
CA LEU A 14 9.41 9.83 -41.17
C LEU A 14 9.91 10.06 -39.75
N PHE A 15 10.31 11.28 -39.41
CA PHE A 15 10.52 11.71 -38.04
C PHE A 15 9.15 11.90 -37.38
N SER A 16 8.75 10.93 -36.54
CA SER A 16 7.64 11.11 -35.63
C SER A 16 8.06 12.10 -34.54
N THR A 17 7.53 13.30 -34.57
CA THR A 17 7.67 14.26 -33.45
C THR A 17 6.87 13.75 -32.30
N VAL A 18 7.55 13.20 -31.28
CA VAL A 18 6.96 12.92 -29.97
C VAL A 18 6.64 14.28 -29.33
N ALA A 19 5.38 14.59 -29.20
CA ALA A 19 4.94 15.76 -28.44
C ALA A 19 5.46 15.63 -27.00
N PRO A 20 6.00 16.70 -26.40
CA PRO A 20 6.40 16.65 -25.00
C PRO A 20 5.17 16.34 -24.16
N ALA A 21 5.29 15.34 -23.27
CA ALA A 21 4.28 15.05 -22.26
C ALA A 21 3.98 16.36 -21.51
N ALA A 22 2.70 16.70 -21.42
CA ALA A 22 2.26 17.85 -20.65
C ALA A 22 2.83 17.73 -19.24
N ALA A 23 3.60 18.71 -18.82
CA ALA A 23 4.10 18.80 -17.45
C ALA A 23 2.89 18.73 -16.51
N ALA A 24 2.90 17.72 -15.62
CA ALA A 24 1.91 17.62 -14.57
C ALA A 24 1.88 18.96 -13.84
N SER A 25 0.72 19.60 -13.81
CA SER A 25 0.53 20.84 -13.06
C SER A 25 0.88 20.57 -11.61
N THR A 26 1.87 21.28 -11.07
CA THR A 26 2.16 21.28 -9.64
C THR A 26 0.87 21.67 -8.91
N PRO A 27 0.34 20.85 -7.98
CA PRO A 27 -0.84 21.26 -7.23
C PRO A 27 -0.50 22.51 -6.45
N SER A 28 -1.28 23.57 -6.64
CA SER A 28 -1.22 24.77 -5.83
C SER A 28 -1.81 24.48 -4.44
N GLY A 29 -1.13 23.66 -3.66
CA GLY A 29 -1.48 23.37 -2.28
C GLY A 29 -1.09 24.54 -1.41
N GLY A 30 -2.07 25.40 -1.06
CA GLY A 30 -1.94 26.27 0.10
C GLY A 30 -1.66 25.43 1.36
N PRO A 31 -1.22 26.04 2.49
CA PRO A 31 -0.90 25.34 3.72
C PRO A 31 -2.16 24.73 4.33
N GLY A 32 -2.53 23.52 3.89
CA GLY A 32 -3.76 22.84 4.34
C GLY A 32 -4.14 21.57 3.62
N ALA A 33 -3.63 21.30 2.42
CA ALA A 33 -4.01 20.09 1.66
C ALA A 33 -3.16 18.87 2.07
N SER A 34 -3.38 18.36 3.27
CA SER A 34 -2.51 17.35 3.86
C SER A 34 -2.95 15.91 3.59
N TYR A 35 -4.00 15.71 2.82
CA TYR A 35 -4.46 14.40 2.33
C TYR A 35 -4.11 14.12 0.86
N ALA A 36 -3.43 15.07 0.17
CA ALA A 36 -2.88 14.86 -1.16
C ALA A 36 -1.56 14.08 -1.11
N PHE A 37 -1.23 13.35 -2.18
CA PHE A 37 -0.05 12.50 -2.29
C PHE A 37 0.03 11.44 -1.19
N VAL A 38 -1.09 10.78 -0.93
CA VAL A 38 -1.14 9.61 -0.06
C VAL A 38 -1.31 8.36 -0.90
N HIS A 39 -0.32 7.48 -0.84
CA HIS A 39 -0.38 6.12 -1.32
C HIS A 39 -0.17 5.17 -0.14
N ASP A 40 -0.80 4.01 -0.17
CA ASP A 40 -0.56 2.90 0.73
C ASP A 40 -0.60 3.34 2.20
N PRO A 41 -1.70 3.93 2.67
CA PRO A 41 -1.80 4.40 4.04
C PRO A 41 -1.89 3.22 5.00
N SER A 42 -1.32 3.38 6.20
CA SER A 42 -1.57 2.54 7.36
C SER A 42 -1.78 3.41 8.58
N MET A 43 -2.89 3.20 9.29
CA MET A 43 -3.37 4.07 10.35
C MET A 43 -3.25 3.43 11.73
N ILE A 44 -2.82 4.23 12.71
CA ILE A 44 -2.81 3.86 14.13
C ILE A 44 -3.21 5.07 14.99
N ARG A 45 -3.48 4.83 16.28
CA ARG A 45 -3.81 5.89 17.24
C ARG A 45 -2.91 5.81 18.46
N GLU A 46 -2.42 6.96 18.91
CA GLU A 46 -1.81 7.14 20.22
C GLU A 46 -2.55 8.26 20.99
N GLY A 47 -3.04 7.96 22.19
CA GLY A 47 -3.86 8.90 22.94
C GLY A 47 -5.10 9.35 22.19
N SER A 48 -5.25 10.65 21.95
CA SER A 48 -6.35 11.23 21.15
C SER A 48 -6.00 11.49 19.69
N THR A 49 -4.75 11.21 19.28
CA THR A 49 -4.24 11.53 17.94
C THR A 49 -4.18 10.28 17.06
N TYR A 50 -4.77 10.38 15.87
CA TYR A 50 -4.60 9.41 14.80
C TYR A 50 -3.37 9.76 13.97
N TYR A 51 -2.64 8.75 13.56
CA TYR A 51 -1.46 8.83 12.70
C TYR A 51 -1.68 7.98 11.46
N VAL A 52 -1.37 8.52 10.30
CA VAL A 52 -1.29 7.78 9.04
C VAL A 52 0.15 7.83 8.55
N PHE A 53 0.70 6.66 8.33
CA PHE A 53 1.96 6.45 7.62
C PHE A 53 1.64 6.13 6.18
N SER A 54 2.43 6.62 5.23
CA SER A 54 2.18 6.39 3.80
C SER A 54 3.46 6.41 2.98
N THR A 55 3.40 5.85 1.80
CA THR A 55 4.47 5.85 0.80
C THR A 55 5.09 7.23 0.64
N GLY A 56 6.40 7.29 0.49
CA GLY A 56 7.16 8.52 0.29
C GLY A 56 6.85 9.18 -1.06
N ASP A 57 6.89 10.51 -1.11
CA ASP A 57 6.71 11.26 -2.35
C ASP A 57 7.96 11.14 -3.24
N PRO A 58 7.88 10.50 -4.42
CA PRO A 58 9.02 10.33 -5.31
C PRO A 58 9.51 11.65 -5.93
N ALA A 59 8.65 12.67 -6.03
CA ALA A 59 9.02 13.99 -6.51
C ALA A 59 9.78 14.82 -5.45
N GLY A 60 9.84 14.31 -4.20
CA GLY A 60 10.53 14.96 -3.11
C GLY A 60 9.89 16.27 -2.64
N VAL A 61 8.67 16.57 -3.08
CA VAL A 61 7.90 17.75 -2.64
C VAL A 61 7.51 17.61 -1.18
N VAL A 62 7.12 16.38 -0.79
CA VAL A 62 6.73 16.05 0.58
C VAL A 62 7.61 14.89 1.08
N GLY A 63 8.41 15.16 2.13
CA GLY A 63 9.15 14.10 2.82
C GLY A 63 10.32 13.47 2.08
N ARG A 64 10.75 14.02 0.96
CA ARG A 64 11.94 13.59 0.20
C ARG A 64 12.05 12.07 0.00
N GLY A 65 10.95 11.42 -0.38
CA GLY A 65 10.90 10.01 -0.68
C GLY A 65 10.90 9.07 0.52
N ASN A 66 10.92 9.57 1.75
CA ASN A 66 10.81 8.73 2.95
C ASN A 66 9.35 8.52 3.36
N ILE A 67 9.08 7.51 4.19
CA ILE A 67 7.73 7.24 4.71
C ILE A 67 7.17 8.50 5.37
N GLN A 68 6.03 8.97 4.87
CA GLN A 68 5.36 10.18 5.30
C GLN A 68 4.54 9.93 6.56
N ILE A 69 4.40 10.95 7.41
CA ILE A 69 3.58 10.90 8.62
C ILE A 69 2.56 12.04 8.57
N ARG A 70 1.29 11.70 8.78
CA ARG A 70 0.19 12.65 8.95
C ARG A 70 -0.54 12.39 10.26
N THR A 71 -1.10 13.45 10.84
CA THR A 71 -1.87 13.38 12.09
C THR A 71 -3.25 13.98 11.94
N SER A 72 -4.20 13.45 12.71
CA SER A 72 -5.58 13.96 12.81
C SER A 72 -6.13 13.74 14.21
N GLY A 73 -6.96 14.68 14.69
CA GLY A 73 -7.78 14.52 15.89
C GLY A 73 -9.22 14.08 15.61
N ASN A 74 -9.65 14.03 14.33
CA ASN A 74 -11.06 13.85 13.97
C ASN A 74 -11.33 12.97 12.75
N LEU A 75 -10.29 12.35 12.17
CA LEU A 75 -10.33 11.49 10.96
C LEU A 75 -10.72 12.22 9.66
N ARG A 76 -11.07 13.51 9.72
CA ARG A 76 -11.55 14.29 8.58
C ARG A 76 -10.52 15.26 8.04
N THR A 77 -9.75 15.86 8.94
CA THR A 77 -8.69 16.81 8.61
C THR A 77 -7.34 16.25 9.04
N TRP A 78 -6.42 16.22 8.10
CA TRP A 78 -5.11 15.62 8.29
C TRP A 78 -4.00 16.65 8.08
N ARG A 79 -2.94 16.59 8.84
CA ARG A 79 -1.79 17.47 8.75
C ARG A 79 -0.53 16.66 8.55
N TYR A 80 0.22 16.95 7.50
CA TYR A 80 1.58 16.43 7.33
C TYR A 80 2.49 16.95 8.45
N VAL A 81 3.26 16.06 9.09
CA VAL A 81 4.09 16.39 10.24
C VAL A 81 5.55 15.98 10.08
N GLY A 82 5.91 15.28 9.01
CA GLY A 82 7.27 14.87 8.74
C GLY A 82 7.39 13.47 8.15
N THR A 83 8.56 12.89 8.29
CA THR A 83 8.89 11.54 7.83
C THR A 83 9.54 10.73 8.93
N VAL A 84 9.51 9.39 8.76
CA VAL A 84 10.11 8.44 9.71
C VAL A 84 11.61 8.65 9.86
N PHE A 85 12.31 8.80 8.74
CA PHE A 85 13.73 9.11 8.71
C PHE A 85 14.00 10.38 7.89
N PRO A 86 15.10 11.09 8.13
CA PRO A 86 15.48 12.25 7.31
C PRO A 86 15.96 11.86 5.91
N ARG A 87 16.34 10.59 5.71
CA ARG A 87 16.83 10.02 4.43
C ARG A 87 16.48 8.55 4.35
N ILE A 88 16.42 8.02 3.13
CA ILE A 88 16.37 6.58 2.90
C ILE A 88 17.63 5.94 3.53
N PRO A 89 17.48 4.89 4.35
CA PRO A 89 18.63 4.20 4.95
C PRO A 89 19.61 3.71 3.88
N PRO A 90 20.93 4.04 3.98
CA PRO A 90 21.89 3.73 2.93
C PRO A 90 22.06 2.24 2.63
N TRP A 91 21.76 1.37 3.59
CA TRP A 91 21.84 -0.07 3.38
C TRP A 91 20.75 -0.58 2.42
N ILE A 92 19.55 0.05 2.39
CA ILE A 92 18.51 -0.25 1.42
C ILE A 92 19.00 0.07 0.01
N LEU A 93 19.58 1.26 -0.18
CA LEU A 93 20.13 1.65 -1.48
C LEU A 93 21.24 0.72 -1.98
N ARG A 94 22.01 0.12 -1.07
CA ARG A 94 23.01 -0.91 -1.44
C ARG A 94 22.39 -2.23 -1.85
N LEU A 95 21.22 -2.55 -1.32
CA LEU A 95 20.54 -3.83 -1.58
C LEU A 95 19.71 -3.79 -2.87
N VAL A 96 18.89 -2.72 -3.03
CA VAL A 96 17.91 -2.62 -4.12
C VAL A 96 18.33 -1.65 -5.24
N GLY A 97 19.46 -0.95 -5.07
CA GLY A 97 19.91 0.11 -5.99
C GLY A 97 19.30 1.47 -5.64
N PRO A 98 19.59 2.51 -6.47
CA PRO A 98 19.02 3.83 -6.28
C PRO A 98 17.49 3.83 -6.46
N ILE A 99 16.78 4.26 -5.43
CA ILE A 99 15.32 4.41 -5.45
C ILE A 99 14.95 5.82 -4.99
N PRO A 100 13.87 6.43 -5.52
CA PRO A 100 13.46 7.79 -5.16
C PRO A 100 12.71 7.85 -3.83
N ASN A 101 12.05 6.76 -3.43
CA ASN A 101 11.17 6.71 -2.27
C ASN A 101 11.07 5.32 -1.65
N LEU A 102 10.57 5.25 -0.41
CA LEU A 102 10.18 4.06 0.32
C LEU A 102 8.67 3.86 0.21
N TRP A 103 8.19 2.60 0.27
CA TRP A 103 6.84 2.22 -0.08
C TRP A 103 6.10 1.51 1.04
N ALA A 104 4.78 1.61 0.98
CA ALA A 104 3.78 0.79 1.63
C ALA A 104 4.12 0.44 3.10
N PRO A 105 4.04 1.42 4.01
CA PRO A 105 4.26 1.16 5.42
C PRO A 105 3.08 0.42 6.04
N ASP A 106 3.36 -0.43 7.03
CA ASP A 106 2.39 -0.96 7.98
C ASP A 106 2.82 -0.69 9.41
N ILE A 107 1.92 -0.12 10.22
CA ILE A 107 2.19 0.31 11.60
C ILE A 107 1.39 -0.51 12.60
N SER A 108 2.06 -1.06 13.61
CA SER A 108 1.45 -1.84 14.69
C SER A 108 2.05 -1.44 16.03
N TYR A 109 1.30 -1.65 17.13
CA TYR A 109 1.81 -1.45 18.49
C TYR A 109 1.68 -2.73 19.30
N PHE A 110 2.80 -3.22 19.80
CA PHE A 110 2.87 -4.37 20.70
C PHE A 110 4.19 -4.35 21.49
N ASP A 111 4.20 -5.03 22.62
CA ASP A 111 5.37 -5.16 23.52
C ASP A 111 6.04 -3.82 23.86
N GLY A 112 5.20 -2.76 24.00
CA GLY A 112 5.66 -1.42 24.38
C GLY A 112 6.31 -0.60 23.27
N LEU A 113 6.29 -1.08 22.01
CA LEU A 113 6.90 -0.44 20.86
C LEU A 113 5.91 -0.31 19.69
N TYR A 114 6.02 0.77 18.94
CA TYR A 114 5.50 0.89 17.60
C TYR A 114 6.46 0.20 16.64
N HIS A 115 5.92 -0.69 15.81
CA HIS A 115 6.65 -1.41 14.77
C HIS A 115 6.14 -0.92 13.42
N LEU A 116 7.01 -0.34 12.63
CA LEU A 116 6.72 0.12 11.27
C LEU A 116 7.49 -0.74 10.28
N TYR A 117 6.76 -1.59 9.56
CA TYR A 117 7.29 -2.30 8.40
C TYR A 117 7.13 -1.43 7.16
N TYR A 118 8.08 -1.47 6.24
CA TYR A 118 8.03 -0.68 5.01
C TYR A 118 8.93 -1.30 3.95
N ALA A 119 8.73 -0.95 2.68
CA ALA A 119 9.45 -1.55 1.58
C ALA A 119 10.40 -0.59 0.86
N GLY A 120 11.51 -1.14 0.37
CA GLY A 120 12.40 -0.54 -0.60
C GLY A 120 12.43 -1.38 -1.87
N SER A 121 12.07 -0.78 -3.01
CA SER A 121 12.00 -1.47 -4.30
C SER A 121 12.02 -0.47 -5.46
N SER A 122 11.95 -0.99 -6.70
CA SER A 122 11.72 -0.23 -7.93
C SER A 122 10.66 -0.89 -8.81
N PHE A 123 9.91 -0.10 -9.58
CA PHE A 123 8.88 -0.62 -10.49
C PHE A 123 9.44 -1.64 -11.48
N GLY A 124 8.70 -2.76 -11.65
CA GLY A 124 9.04 -3.84 -12.57
C GLY A 124 10.18 -4.74 -12.10
N SER A 125 10.56 -4.65 -10.81
CA SER A 125 11.58 -5.48 -10.18
C SER A 125 11.02 -6.18 -8.96
N ASN A 126 11.48 -7.42 -8.70
CA ASN A 126 11.33 -8.07 -7.41
C ASN A 126 12.64 -8.12 -6.61
N THR A 127 13.64 -7.34 -7.00
CA THR A 127 14.80 -7.05 -6.14
C THR A 127 14.36 -6.02 -5.10
N SER A 128 13.85 -6.53 -3.97
CA SER A 128 13.11 -5.76 -3.00
C SER A 128 13.45 -6.16 -1.57
N VAL A 129 13.12 -5.29 -0.62
CA VAL A 129 13.30 -5.56 0.79
C VAL A 129 12.18 -4.95 1.62
N ILE A 130 11.63 -5.72 2.54
CA ILE A 130 10.85 -5.22 3.67
C ILE A 130 11.81 -4.96 4.82
N ALA A 131 11.71 -3.78 5.38
CA ALA A 131 12.50 -3.29 6.52
C ALA A 131 11.60 -3.05 7.73
N LEU A 132 12.21 -2.98 8.92
CA LEU A 132 11.53 -2.65 10.17
C LEU A 132 12.16 -1.42 10.81
N ALA A 133 11.33 -0.50 11.28
CA ALA A 133 11.69 0.56 12.21
C ALA A 133 10.83 0.48 13.47
N THR A 134 11.37 0.89 14.61
CA THR A 134 10.63 0.92 15.88
C THR A 134 10.73 2.26 16.58
N ASN A 135 9.67 2.61 17.34
CA ASN A 135 9.64 3.79 18.19
C ASN A 135 8.86 3.49 19.49
N VAL A 136 9.16 4.19 20.56
CA VAL A 136 8.45 4.03 21.85
C VAL A 136 7.21 4.93 21.94
N THR A 137 7.09 5.94 21.09
CA THR A 137 5.96 6.89 21.06
C THR A 137 5.84 7.50 19.67
N LEU A 138 4.64 7.90 19.29
CA LEU A 138 4.37 8.67 18.07
C LEU A 138 4.22 10.18 18.35
N ASP A 139 4.24 10.59 19.62
CA ASP A 139 4.24 12.00 20.00
C ASP A 139 5.56 12.68 19.61
N LEU A 140 5.52 13.46 18.53
CA LEU A 140 6.68 14.17 17.99
C LEU A 140 7.27 15.19 18.97
N SER A 141 6.53 15.63 19.98
CA SER A 141 7.00 16.55 21.02
C SER A 141 7.73 15.84 22.16
N SER A 142 7.62 14.53 22.23
CA SER A 142 8.25 13.73 23.28
C SER A 142 9.77 13.66 23.09
N PRO A 143 10.60 13.86 24.14
CA PRO A 143 12.04 13.65 24.04
C PRO A 143 12.44 12.19 23.77
N ARG A 144 11.48 11.25 23.88
CA ARG A 144 11.68 9.85 23.56
C ARG A 144 11.32 9.52 22.09
N TYR A 145 10.78 10.47 21.35
CA TYR A 145 10.44 10.25 19.93
C TYR A 145 11.72 10.03 19.11
N HIS A 146 11.94 8.78 18.74
CA HIS A 146 13.11 8.41 17.96
C HIS A 146 12.86 7.09 17.22
N TRP A 147 12.86 7.13 15.89
CA TRP A 147 12.78 5.94 15.07
C TRP A 147 14.13 5.23 15.00
N VAL A 148 14.13 3.95 15.36
CA VAL A 148 15.30 3.08 15.32
C VAL A 148 15.18 2.14 14.13
N ASP A 149 16.11 2.24 13.18
CA ASP A 149 16.21 1.29 12.07
C ASP A 149 16.62 -0.10 12.61
N ARG A 150 15.80 -1.10 12.34
CA ARG A 150 16.03 -2.50 12.72
C ARG A 150 16.57 -3.35 11.57
N GLY A 151 16.71 -2.75 10.35
CA GLY A 151 17.23 -3.41 9.16
C GLY A 151 16.21 -4.33 8.48
N ALA A 152 16.70 -5.20 7.61
CA ALA A 152 15.90 -6.08 6.78
C ALA A 152 15.10 -7.12 7.59
N VAL A 153 13.91 -7.45 7.08
CA VAL A 153 12.98 -8.46 7.58
C VAL A 153 12.82 -9.61 6.58
N VAL A 154 12.39 -9.27 5.35
CA VAL A 154 12.27 -10.19 4.22
C VAL A 154 12.87 -9.50 3.00
N SER A 155 13.55 -10.26 2.15
CA SER A 155 14.04 -9.76 0.86
C SER A 155 13.65 -10.70 -0.26
N SER A 156 13.62 -10.20 -1.47
CA SER A 156 13.43 -10.97 -2.69
C SER A 156 14.43 -10.55 -3.77
N GLY A 157 14.59 -11.42 -4.76
CA GLY A 157 15.42 -11.18 -5.93
C GLY A 157 14.94 -11.99 -7.14
N PRO A 158 15.63 -11.91 -8.27
CA PRO A 158 15.18 -12.49 -9.55
C PRO A 158 14.91 -14.01 -9.54
N GLY A 159 15.38 -14.73 -8.52
CA GLY A 159 15.15 -16.18 -8.37
C GLY A 159 13.91 -16.53 -7.55
N ASP A 160 13.26 -15.54 -6.91
CA ASP A 160 12.11 -15.76 -6.05
C ASP A 160 10.79 -15.63 -6.83
N ASP A 161 9.80 -16.43 -6.43
CA ASP A 161 8.43 -16.39 -6.95
C ASP A 161 7.53 -15.35 -6.26
N TYR A 162 8.13 -14.38 -5.58
CA TYR A 162 7.43 -13.31 -4.86
C TYR A 162 8.20 -12.00 -4.94
N ASN A 163 7.54 -10.92 -4.58
CA ASN A 163 8.11 -9.60 -4.41
C ASN A 163 7.97 -9.17 -2.94
N ALA A 164 9.07 -8.89 -2.25
CA ALA A 164 9.09 -8.53 -0.84
C ALA A 164 8.75 -7.04 -0.63
N ILE A 165 7.49 -6.69 -0.91
CA ILE A 165 6.89 -5.37 -0.65
C ILE A 165 5.49 -5.52 -0.04
N ASP A 166 4.85 -4.41 0.30
CA ASP A 166 3.50 -4.30 0.85
C ASP A 166 3.32 -5.14 2.13
N PRO A 167 4.15 -4.93 3.16
CA PRO A 167 4.05 -5.66 4.41
C PRO A 167 2.77 -5.32 5.17
N ALA A 168 2.15 -6.32 5.80
CA ALA A 168 1.06 -6.14 6.76
C ALA A 168 1.23 -7.14 7.91
N LEU A 169 1.46 -6.63 9.12
CA LEU A 169 1.61 -7.47 10.30
C LEU A 169 0.25 -7.91 10.82
N VAL A 170 0.09 -9.20 11.06
CA VAL A 170 -1.11 -9.76 11.67
C VAL A 170 -0.76 -10.57 12.90
N ARG A 171 -1.50 -10.34 13.98
CA ARG A 171 -1.32 -11.06 15.24
C ARG A 171 -2.53 -11.95 15.50
N GLY A 172 -2.26 -13.26 15.59
CA GLY A 172 -3.21 -14.24 16.09
C GLY A 172 -3.10 -14.39 17.62
N PRO A 173 -3.90 -15.27 18.23
CA PRO A 173 -3.88 -15.50 19.67
C PRO A 173 -2.52 -15.96 20.23
N SER A 174 -1.76 -16.70 19.45
CA SER A 174 -0.48 -17.29 19.86
C SER A 174 0.63 -17.20 18.79
N SER A 175 0.40 -16.43 17.73
CA SER A 175 1.34 -16.33 16.62
C SER A 175 1.31 -14.94 15.98
N THR A 176 2.45 -14.53 15.47
CA THR A 176 2.61 -13.27 14.73
C THR A 176 3.10 -13.59 13.33
N TRP A 177 2.52 -12.96 12.34
CA TRP A 177 2.79 -13.20 10.93
C TRP A 177 2.93 -11.87 10.18
N LEU A 178 3.64 -11.90 9.07
CA LEU A 178 3.74 -10.81 8.13
C LEU A 178 3.19 -11.30 6.77
N ALA A 179 2.08 -10.72 6.35
CA ALA A 179 1.61 -10.85 4.97
C ALA A 179 2.36 -9.84 4.10
N PHE A 180 2.65 -10.18 2.86
CA PHE A 180 3.35 -9.33 1.91
C PHE A 180 3.19 -9.86 0.49
N GLY A 181 3.58 -9.07 -0.50
CA GLY A 181 3.63 -9.54 -1.87
C GLY A 181 2.91 -8.61 -2.84
N SER A 182 3.38 -8.61 -4.07
CA SER A 182 2.87 -7.81 -5.18
C SER A 182 3.27 -8.48 -6.47
N PHE A 183 2.31 -8.80 -7.32
CA PHE A 183 2.55 -9.51 -8.57
C PHE A 183 3.34 -10.82 -8.36
N TRP A 184 4.12 -11.27 -9.36
CA TRP A 184 4.91 -12.54 -9.35
C TRP A 184 4.07 -13.76 -8.95
N GLY A 185 4.10 -14.18 -7.72
CA GLY A 185 3.31 -15.30 -7.21
C GLY A 185 2.32 -14.87 -6.13
N GLY A 186 1.86 -13.64 -6.16
CA GLY A 186 0.79 -13.12 -5.32
C GLY A 186 1.17 -12.85 -3.87
N ILE A 187 0.20 -13.01 -2.99
CA ILE A 187 0.31 -12.68 -1.57
C ILE A 187 0.91 -13.84 -0.78
N LYS A 188 1.93 -13.52 -0.01
CA LYS A 188 2.68 -14.46 0.82
C LYS A 188 2.51 -14.17 2.30
N LEU A 189 2.86 -15.15 3.13
CA LEU A 189 2.82 -15.05 4.59
C LEU A 189 4.06 -15.71 5.20
N VAL A 190 4.70 -15.03 6.16
CA VAL A 190 5.85 -15.55 6.90
C VAL A 190 5.64 -15.37 8.40
N ALA A 191 6.08 -16.34 9.21
CA ALA A 191 6.03 -16.26 10.66
C ALA A 191 7.06 -15.23 11.17
N ILE A 192 6.66 -14.43 12.17
CA ILE A 192 7.48 -13.42 12.83
C ILE A 192 7.65 -13.77 14.30
N ASP A 193 8.88 -13.76 14.79
CA ASP A 193 9.16 -13.75 16.22
C ASP A 193 8.78 -12.35 16.79
N PRO A 194 7.79 -12.27 17.68
CA PRO A 194 7.36 -10.98 18.23
C PRO A 194 8.46 -10.27 19.03
N ALA A 195 9.42 -10.99 19.60
CA ALA A 195 10.51 -10.39 20.38
C ALA A 195 11.48 -9.59 19.51
N THR A 196 11.62 -9.95 18.24
CA THR A 196 12.53 -9.30 17.30
C THR A 196 11.81 -8.50 16.21
N GLY A 197 10.54 -8.81 15.95
CA GLY A 197 9.77 -8.30 14.81
C GLY A 197 10.24 -8.85 13.47
N LYS A 198 10.98 -9.97 13.45
CA LYS A 198 11.56 -10.58 12.25
C LYS A 198 11.29 -12.09 12.23
N PRO A 199 11.45 -12.76 11.09
CA PRO A 199 11.51 -14.22 11.08
C PRO A 199 12.61 -14.75 12.01
N ASP A 200 12.34 -15.85 12.69
CA ASP A 200 13.27 -16.50 13.61
C ASP A 200 14.45 -17.22 12.91
N THR A 201 14.37 -17.34 11.60
CA THR A 201 15.35 -18.03 10.75
C THR A 201 15.64 -17.22 9.49
N THR A 202 16.84 -17.42 8.94
CA THR A 202 17.28 -16.80 7.68
C THR A 202 16.58 -17.37 6.43
N HIS A 203 15.95 -18.54 6.56
CA HIS A 203 15.18 -19.20 5.50
C HIS A 203 13.79 -19.57 6.02
N PRO A 204 12.92 -18.58 6.26
CA PRO A 204 11.59 -18.83 6.78
C PRO A 204 10.73 -19.58 5.75
N ARG A 205 9.82 -20.41 6.24
CA ARG A 205 8.80 -20.99 5.39
C ARG A 205 7.84 -19.88 4.94
N VAL A 206 7.76 -19.66 3.63
CA VAL A 206 6.83 -18.75 2.99
C VAL A 206 5.59 -19.53 2.57
N LEU A 207 4.41 -19.05 2.96
CA LEU A 207 3.11 -19.62 2.58
C LEU A 207 2.46 -18.72 1.54
N SER A 208 1.70 -19.28 0.60
CA SER A 208 0.84 -18.52 -0.31
C SER A 208 -0.53 -18.31 0.32
N LEU A 209 -1.14 -17.14 0.12
CA LEU A 209 -2.48 -16.79 0.61
C LEU A 209 -3.45 -16.44 -0.51
N ALA A 210 -2.96 -15.77 -1.55
CA ALA A 210 -3.75 -15.36 -2.71
C ALA A 210 -2.87 -15.33 -3.96
N SER A 211 -3.46 -15.58 -5.11
CA SER A 211 -2.86 -15.41 -6.43
C SER A 211 -3.94 -15.39 -7.51
N THR A 212 -3.70 -14.69 -8.61
CA THR A 212 -4.60 -14.63 -9.76
C THR A 212 -3.92 -15.15 -11.03
N ALA A 213 -4.66 -15.19 -12.13
CA ALA A 213 -4.06 -15.47 -13.44
C ALA A 213 -3.03 -14.38 -13.80
N ALA A 214 -1.98 -14.79 -14.55
CA ALA A 214 -0.96 -13.85 -15.01
C ALA A 214 -1.57 -12.59 -15.69
N PRO A 215 -1.06 -11.41 -15.38
CA PRO A 215 0.21 -11.07 -14.72
C PRO A 215 0.18 -11.09 -13.18
N ASP A 216 -0.77 -11.76 -12.55
CA ASP A 216 -0.93 -11.86 -11.09
C ASP A 216 -1.04 -10.47 -10.43
N ALA A 217 -1.93 -9.64 -11.01
CA ALA A 217 -2.08 -8.23 -10.65
C ALA A 217 -2.85 -8.08 -9.34
N GLU A 218 -2.18 -8.46 -8.25
CA GLU A 218 -2.67 -8.28 -6.88
C GLU A 218 -1.52 -7.89 -5.94
N GLU A 219 -1.85 -7.06 -4.95
CA GLU A 219 -0.89 -6.52 -3.98
C GLU A 219 -1.61 -5.84 -2.81
N GLY A 220 -0.87 -5.11 -1.95
CA GLY A 220 -1.45 -4.28 -0.89
C GLY A 220 -2.34 -5.08 0.05
N SER A 221 -1.86 -6.23 0.51
CA SER A 221 -2.63 -7.13 1.37
C SER A 221 -2.73 -6.62 2.81
N TYR A 222 -3.86 -6.88 3.47
CA TYR A 222 -4.05 -6.65 4.89
C TYR A 222 -4.90 -7.77 5.52
N ILE A 223 -4.61 -8.15 6.76
CA ILE A 223 -5.39 -9.17 7.47
C ILE A 223 -5.91 -8.59 8.79
N THR A 224 -7.23 -8.67 9.01
CA THR A 224 -7.85 -8.41 10.31
C THR A 224 -8.69 -9.59 10.77
N SER A 225 -9.12 -9.60 12.04
CA SER A 225 -9.97 -10.65 12.58
C SER A 225 -11.31 -10.10 13.05
N HIS A 226 -12.38 -10.86 12.84
CA HIS A 226 -13.71 -10.57 13.36
C HIS A 226 -14.52 -11.88 13.52
N ASP A 227 -15.18 -12.05 14.66
CA ASP A 227 -16.05 -13.21 14.98
C ASP A 227 -15.44 -14.58 14.66
N GLY A 228 -14.16 -14.76 15.00
CA GLY A 228 -13.44 -16.02 14.82
C GLY A 228 -13.06 -16.33 13.37
N TYR A 229 -13.14 -15.36 12.47
CA TYR A 229 -12.56 -15.40 11.14
C TYR A 229 -11.42 -14.40 11.00
N PHE A 230 -10.47 -14.73 10.16
CA PHE A 230 -9.51 -13.81 9.57
C PHE A 230 -10.03 -13.38 8.20
N TYR A 231 -9.91 -12.09 7.88
CA TYR A 231 -10.30 -11.48 6.62
C TYR A 231 -9.05 -10.96 5.94
N LEU A 232 -8.75 -11.51 4.75
CA LEU A 232 -7.66 -11.08 3.89
C LEU A 232 -8.23 -10.11 2.86
N PHE A 233 -7.82 -8.85 2.95
CA PHE A 233 -8.06 -7.82 1.94
C PHE A 233 -6.88 -7.80 0.99
N VAL A 234 -7.15 -7.67 -0.30
CA VAL A 234 -6.15 -7.62 -1.37
C VAL A 234 -6.60 -6.60 -2.39
N SER A 235 -5.67 -5.82 -2.90
CA SER A 235 -5.93 -4.92 -4.01
C SER A 235 -5.61 -5.62 -5.32
N THR A 236 -6.58 -5.66 -6.24
CA THR A 236 -6.45 -6.28 -7.56
C THR A 236 -6.49 -5.24 -8.66
N GLY A 237 -5.93 -5.56 -9.84
CA GLY A 237 -5.81 -4.63 -10.95
C GLY A 237 -4.54 -3.78 -10.87
N PHE A 238 -4.57 -2.61 -11.47
CA PHE A 238 -3.37 -1.77 -11.62
C PHE A 238 -3.55 -0.42 -10.94
N CYS A 239 -2.66 -0.10 -10.00
CA CYS A 239 -2.49 1.23 -9.42
C CYS A 239 -1.69 2.17 -10.33
N CYS A 240 -1.39 3.35 -9.79
CA CYS A 240 -0.29 4.23 -10.23
C CYS A 240 -0.44 4.81 -11.63
N ARG A 241 -1.68 4.86 -12.16
CA ARG A 241 -2.06 5.40 -13.48
C ARG A 241 -3.04 6.58 -13.39
N GLY A 242 -3.15 7.22 -12.22
CA GLY A 242 -4.13 8.28 -11.99
C GLY A 242 -5.54 7.80 -12.33
N ILE A 243 -6.31 8.56 -13.10
CA ILE A 243 -7.69 8.21 -13.50
C ILE A 243 -7.79 6.96 -14.42
N ALA A 244 -6.67 6.46 -14.94
CA ALA A 244 -6.62 5.22 -15.72
C ALA A 244 -6.31 3.99 -14.84
N SER A 245 -6.22 4.14 -13.52
CA SER A 245 -6.05 3.03 -12.59
C SER A 245 -7.29 2.16 -12.56
N THR A 246 -7.07 0.83 -12.46
CA THR A 246 -8.14 -0.18 -12.39
C THR A 246 -8.14 -0.90 -11.04
N TYR A 247 -7.48 -0.32 -10.05
CA TYR A 247 -7.35 -0.86 -8.71
C TYR A 247 -8.72 -1.00 -8.04
N GLN A 248 -8.90 -2.05 -7.29
CA GLN A 248 -10.08 -2.33 -6.46
C GLN A 248 -9.68 -3.21 -5.28
N VAL A 249 -10.43 -3.17 -4.19
CA VAL A 249 -10.20 -4.02 -3.02
C VAL A 249 -11.17 -5.18 -3.03
N VAL A 250 -10.62 -6.40 -2.95
CA VAL A 250 -11.39 -7.63 -2.74
C VAL A 250 -11.07 -8.23 -1.38
N VAL A 251 -11.94 -9.10 -0.87
CA VAL A 251 -11.79 -9.75 0.44
C VAL A 251 -12.17 -11.23 0.39
N GLY A 252 -11.38 -12.04 1.06
CA GLY A 252 -11.70 -13.41 1.42
C GLY A 252 -11.60 -13.64 2.92
N ARG A 253 -12.15 -14.73 3.43
CA ARG A 253 -12.08 -15.08 4.86
C ARG A 253 -11.64 -16.52 5.10
N SER A 254 -11.04 -16.76 6.26
CA SER A 254 -10.61 -18.08 6.72
C SER A 254 -10.81 -18.21 8.24
N ARG A 255 -10.92 -19.44 8.75
CA ARG A 255 -10.85 -19.74 10.19
C ARG A 255 -9.39 -19.80 10.68
N SER A 256 -8.44 -19.92 9.78
CA SER A 256 -7.01 -19.96 10.08
C SER A 256 -6.31 -18.73 9.49
N ILE A 257 -5.38 -18.12 10.24
CA ILE A 257 -4.56 -17.01 9.75
C ILE A 257 -3.70 -17.41 8.53
N THR A 258 -3.38 -18.69 8.43
CA THR A 258 -2.59 -19.28 7.32
C THR A 258 -3.45 -19.74 6.14
N GLY A 259 -4.75 -19.42 6.15
CA GLY A 259 -5.68 -19.83 5.10
C GLY A 259 -6.17 -21.29 5.20
N PRO A 260 -6.77 -21.84 4.14
CA PRO A 260 -7.09 -21.13 2.91
C PRO A 260 -8.15 -20.04 3.10
N TYR A 261 -7.97 -18.91 2.42
CA TYR A 261 -8.97 -17.85 2.35
C TYR A 261 -9.90 -18.10 1.16
N VAL A 262 -11.20 -17.91 1.37
CA VAL A 262 -12.22 -18.07 0.33
C VAL A 262 -13.12 -16.83 0.26
N ASP A 263 -13.62 -16.52 -0.92
CA ASP A 263 -14.60 -15.46 -1.13
C ASP A 263 -16.01 -15.86 -0.69
N ALA A 264 -17.00 -14.98 -0.89
CA ALA A 264 -18.41 -15.22 -0.52
C ALA A 264 -19.06 -16.35 -1.34
N TYR A 265 -18.47 -16.75 -2.46
CA TYR A 265 -18.93 -17.81 -3.34
C TYR A 265 -18.20 -19.14 -3.13
N GLY A 266 -17.20 -19.16 -2.24
CA GLY A 266 -16.39 -20.33 -1.94
C GLY A 266 -15.17 -20.51 -2.84
N THR A 267 -14.83 -19.53 -3.69
CA THR A 267 -13.64 -19.58 -4.53
C THR A 267 -12.40 -19.26 -3.69
N PRO A 268 -11.37 -20.12 -3.70
CA PRO A 268 -10.12 -19.82 -3.01
C PRO A 268 -9.43 -18.57 -3.59
N MET A 269 -8.88 -17.73 -2.71
CA MET A 269 -8.10 -16.56 -3.14
C MET A 269 -6.81 -16.96 -3.89
N GLU A 270 -6.24 -18.11 -3.61
CA GLU A 270 -5.12 -18.68 -4.39
C GLU A 270 -5.52 -19.10 -5.83
N GLN A 271 -6.80 -18.98 -6.19
CA GLN A 271 -7.36 -19.30 -7.51
C GLN A 271 -8.12 -18.10 -8.11
N GLY A 272 -7.75 -16.88 -7.71
CA GLY A 272 -8.38 -15.66 -8.18
C GLY A 272 -9.75 -15.35 -7.53
N GLY A 273 -10.08 -15.99 -6.40
CA GLY A 273 -11.25 -15.62 -5.60
C GLY A 273 -11.10 -14.24 -4.97
N GLY A 274 -12.22 -13.66 -4.58
CA GLY A 274 -12.29 -12.38 -3.88
C GLY A 274 -13.64 -11.71 -4.04
N THR A 275 -14.28 -11.37 -2.93
CA THR A 275 -15.51 -10.58 -2.92
C THR A 275 -15.16 -9.10 -2.96
N GLU A 276 -15.70 -8.34 -3.92
CA GLU A 276 -15.45 -6.90 -3.99
C GLU A 276 -15.91 -6.19 -2.72
N LEU A 277 -15.01 -5.40 -2.13
CA LEU A 277 -15.29 -4.50 -1.01
C LEU A 277 -15.38 -3.04 -1.46
N LEU A 278 -14.45 -2.63 -2.32
CA LEU A 278 -14.37 -1.27 -2.86
C LEU A 278 -13.96 -1.31 -4.34
N GLY A 279 -14.75 -0.67 -5.17
CA GLY A 279 -14.43 -0.31 -6.55
C GLY A 279 -14.45 1.20 -6.74
N ALA A 280 -14.26 1.65 -7.97
CA ALA A 280 -14.34 3.07 -8.33
C ALA A 280 -15.77 3.60 -8.06
N ASP A 281 -15.86 4.73 -7.33
CA ASP A 281 -17.12 5.33 -6.93
C ASP A 281 -16.98 6.86 -6.80
N GLN A 282 -17.96 7.63 -7.29
CA GLN A 282 -18.12 9.07 -7.08
C GLN A 282 -16.82 9.89 -7.30
N GLY A 283 -16.06 9.57 -8.35
CA GLY A 283 -14.81 10.26 -8.66
C GLY A 283 -13.60 9.76 -7.87
N MET A 284 -13.77 8.79 -6.99
CA MET A 284 -12.69 8.03 -6.38
C MET A 284 -12.35 6.85 -7.29
N ILE A 285 -11.29 6.99 -8.06
CA ILE A 285 -10.83 5.98 -9.04
C ILE A 285 -9.77 5.10 -8.40
N GLY A 286 -9.82 3.80 -8.67
CA GLY A 286 -8.78 2.86 -8.26
C GLY A 286 -8.49 2.86 -6.76
N PRO A 287 -9.50 2.67 -5.87
CA PRO A 287 -9.25 2.55 -4.43
C PRO A 287 -8.45 1.29 -4.13
N GLY A 288 -7.43 1.41 -3.26
CA GLY A 288 -6.62 0.24 -2.92
C GLY A 288 -5.55 0.48 -1.88
N SER A 289 -4.78 -0.57 -1.63
CA SER A 289 -3.67 -0.65 -0.68
C SER A 289 -4.06 -0.09 0.69
N GLY A 290 -5.11 -0.69 1.27
CA GLY A 290 -5.71 -0.22 2.50
C GLY A 290 -5.34 -1.06 3.72
N SER A 291 -5.46 -0.46 4.90
CA SER A 291 -5.30 -1.11 6.19
C SER A 291 -6.57 -1.01 7.05
N VAL A 292 -6.63 -1.80 8.11
CA VAL A 292 -7.75 -1.77 9.05
C VAL A 292 -7.26 -1.35 10.44
N TYR A 293 -7.64 -0.16 10.87
CA TYR A 293 -7.50 0.21 12.26
C TYR A 293 -8.67 -0.34 13.08
N HIS A 294 -8.36 -1.07 14.14
CA HIS A 294 -9.36 -1.67 15.04
C HIS A 294 -9.14 -1.22 16.49
N ALA A 295 -10.18 -0.70 17.12
CA ALA A 295 -10.19 -0.35 18.53
C ALA A 295 -11.59 -0.57 19.14
N GLY A 296 -11.70 -1.51 20.07
CA GLY A 296 -12.97 -1.91 20.68
C GLY A 296 -13.93 -2.47 19.63
N SER A 297 -15.09 -1.85 19.46
CA SER A 297 -16.07 -2.22 18.43
C SER A 297 -15.92 -1.44 17.11
N THR A 298 -14.94 -0.53 17.05
CA THR A 298 -14.75 0.34 15.88
C THR A 298 -13.70 -0.24 14.95
N TYR A 299 -14.08 -0.44 13.70
CA TYR A 299 -13.19 -0.77 12.60
C TYR A 299 -13.22 0.36 11.59
N LEU A 300 -12.05 0.83 11.18
CA LEU A 300 -11.87 1.85 10.15
C LEU A 300 -10.98 1.26 9.07
N PHE A 301 -11.39 1.41 7.82
CA PHE A 301 -10.63 1.03 6.65
C PHE A 301 -10.06 2.28 6.02
N ASP A 302 -8.75 2.45 6.03
CA ASP A 302 -8.03 3.51 5.36
C ASP A 302 -7.41 2.99 4.07
N TYR A 303 -7.44 3.80 3.02
CA TYR A 303 -6.97 3.44 1.69
C TYR A 303 -6.61 4.69 0.89
N HIS A 304 -5.90 4.52 -0.21
CA HIS A 304 -5.77 5.60 -1.19
C HIS A 304 -6.71 5.40 -2.37
N TYR A 305 -6.98 6.50 -3.07
CA TYR A 305 -7.69 6.55 -4.34
C TYR A 305 -7.13 7.65 -5.23
N TYR A 306 -7.43 7.63 -6.52
CA TYR A 306 -7.06 8.68 -7.47
C TYR A 306 -8.26 9.59 -7.70
N ASP A 307 -8.08 10.89 -7.41
CA ASP A 307 -9.15 11.89 -7.47
C ASP A 307 -9.41 12.31 -8.91
N ALA A 308 -10.55 11.93 -9.47
CA ALA A 308 -10.94 12.29 -10.84
C ALA A 308 -11.16 13.78 -11.02
N TYR A 309 -11.46 14.50 -9.95
CA TYR A 309 -11.67 15.97 -9.97
C TYR A 309 -10.37 16.76 -9.83
N ASP A 310 -9.25 16.08 -9.52
CA ASP A 310 -7.93 16.70 -9.39
C ASP A 310 -6.87 15.93 -10.19
N GLY A 311 -7.17 15.66 -11.46
CA GLY A 311 -6.21 15.07 -12.41
C GLY A 311 -5.66 13.71 -12.03
N GLY A 312 -6.32 12.96 -11.15
CA GLY A 312 -5.87 11.66 -10.68
C GLY A 312 -4.82 11.74 -9.56
N ALA A 313 -4.79 12.84 -8.81
CA ALA A 313 -3.95 12.95 -7.61
C ALA A 313 -4.32 11.86 -6.58
N ALA A 314 -3.30 11.18 -6.05
CA ALA A 314 -3.54 10.15 -5.03
C ALA A 314 -3.90 10.80 -3.68
N ARG A 315 -4.97 10.32 -3.05
CA ARG A 315 -5.54 10.89 -1.83
C ARG A 315 -5.88 9.83 -0.81
N LEU A 316 -5.80 10.21 0.46
CA LEU A 316 -6.28 9.42 1.60
C LEU A 316 -7.80 9.40 1.65
N GLN A 317 -8.36 8.23 1.90
CA GLN A 317 -9.75 8.06 2.32
C GLN A 317 -9.85 7.12 3.51
N ILE A 318 -10.86 7.30 4.32
CA ILE A 318 -11.18 6.46 5.48
C ILE A 318 -12.68 6.20 5.48
N ARG A 319 -13.07 4.95 5.75
CA ARG A 319 -14.46 4.53 5.92
C ARG A 319 -14.62 3.69 7.18
N HIS A 320 -15.78 3.74 7.81
CA HIS A 320 -16.12 2.69 8.78
C HIS A 320 -16.24 1.36 8.04
N LEU A 321 -15.76 0.30 8.69
CA LEU A 321 -15.93 -1.07 8.24
C LEU A 321 -16.94 -1.76 9.17
N TYR A 322 -17.97 -2.34 8.59
CA TYR A 322 -19.05 -3.07 9.27
C TYR A 322 -19.11 -4.50 8.75
N TRP A 323 -19.80 -5.36 9.46
CA TRP A 323 -20.08 -6.72 9.03
C TRP A 323 -21.58 -6.94 8.83
N THR A 324 -21.97 -7.59 7.73
CA THR A 324 -23.33 -8.02 7.48
C THR A 324 -23.72 -9.17 8.42
N SER A 325 -25.00 -9.53 8.45
CA SER A 325 -25.47 -10.72 9.21
C SER A 325 -24.88 -12.04 8.72
N SER A 326 -24.40 -12.09 7.47
CA SER A 326 -23.65 -13.24 6.92
C SER A 326 -22.15 -13.20 7.23
N GLY A 327 -21.69 -12.17 7.98
CA GLY A 327 -20.31 -12.01 8.41
C GLY A 327 -19.36 -11.55 7.30
N TRP A 328 -19.83 -10.85 6.27
CA TRP A 328 -18.96 -10.21 5.27
C TRP A 328 -18.81 -8.72 5.55
N PRO A 329 -17.60 -8.16 5.34
CA PRO A 329 -17.37 -6.75 5.57
C PRO A 329 -18.05 -5.89 4.49
N VAL A 330 -18.49 -4.71 4.90
CA VAL A 330 -19.01 -3.64 4.04
C VAL A 330 -18.50 -2.29 4.56
N THR A 331 -18.32 -1.34 3.67
CA THR A 331 -17.84 0.00 4.05
C THR A 331 -18.98 1.01 4.19
N GLY A 332 -18.84 1.90 5.16
CA GLY A 332 -19.69 3.09 5.31
C GLY A 332 -19.31 4.21 4.33
N PRO A 333 -19.95 5.38 4.46
CA PRO A 333 -19.61 6.55 3.64
C PRO A 333 -18.18 7.04 3.93
N PRO A 334 -17.56 7.80 2.97
CA PRO A 334 -16.26 8.40 3.15
C PRO A 334 -16.24 9.40 4.33
N LEU A 335 -15.20 9.36 5.14
CA LEU A 335 -15.00 10.27 6.27
C LEU A 335 -14.17 11.50 5.89
N VAL A 336 -13.16 11.32 5.04
CA VAL A 336 -12.35 12.43 4.52
C VAL A 336 -13.14 13.11 3.38
N PRO A 337 -13.33 14.43 3.41
CA PRO A 337 -14.04 15.13 2.34
C PRO A 337 -13.37 14.89 0.97
N VAL A 338 -14.18 14.59 -0.05
CA VAL A 338 -13.71 14.44 -1.44
C VAL A 338 -13.84 15.82 -2.12
N PRO A 339 -12.72 16.50 -2.45
CA PRO A 339 -12.75 17.80 -3.09
C PRO A 339 -13.45 17.71 -4.46
N GLY A 340 -14.29 18.69 -4.79
CA GLY A 340 -14.98 18.74 -6.09
C GLY A 340 -16.15 17.77 -6.26
N SER A 341 -16.41 16.89 -5.30
CA SER A 341 -17.65 16.11 -5.30
C SER A 341 -18.84 17.06 -5.23
N PRO A 342 -19.86 16.90 -6.10
CA PRO A 342 -21.12 17.66 -5.93
C PRO A 342 -21.61 17.40 -4.50
N ALA A 343 -21.92 18.49 -3.77
CA ALA A 343 -22.49 18.38 -2.44
C ALA A 343 -23.69 17.45 -2.53
N GLY A 344 -23.61 16.29 -1.87
CA GLY A 344 -24.70 15.33 -1.87
C GLY A 344 -25.95 16.04 -1.37
N GLY A 345 -26.94 16.13 -2.24
CA GLY A 345 -28.28 16.58 -1.83
C GLY A 345 -28.72 15.64 -0.71
N GLY A 346 -28.86 16.19 0.49
CA GLY A 346 -29.35 15.53 1.69
C GLY A 346 -30.83 15.11 1.58
#